data_4144125f4a58f92932e0a4ae662c2a6d
#
_entry.id   4144125f4a58f92932e0a4ae662c2a6d
#
_cell.length_a   1.000
_cell.length_b   1.000
_cell.length_c   1.000
_cell.angle_alpha   90.00
_cell.angle_beta   90.00
_cell.angle_gamma   90.00
#
_symmetry.space_group_name_H-M   'P 1'
#
loop_
_entity.id
_entity.type
_entity.pdbx_description
1 polymer ?
#
loop_
_entity_poly.entity_id
_entity_poly.type
_entity_poly.pdbx_seq_one_letter_code
_entity_poly.pdbx_strand_id
1 'polypeptide(L)'
;DIPQPVTQELSVLAGQRAHIVLPDGSKVWVNAGSTLTYPSIFGEERRVKLNGEAFFEVAKGTLPFIVSTGKVDIKALGTQFNVFNYPSEELTIALLEGSVRVYHPEQEQQGVLLSPEQQLTATANGRFLVGSITKDPIIWKDGLYAFDKQKLKDILKKLELYYDVKIIVKDTSIPVSYTHLTLPTTSRV
;
A
#
# COMPACT_ATOMS: atom_id res chain seq x y z
N ASP A 1 -21.42 -28.04 -11.97
CA ASP A 1 -21.41 -27.03 -10.89
C ASP A 1 -20.31 -26.01 -11.19
N ILE A 2 -20.70 -24.76 -11.40
CA ILE A 2 -19.74 -23.66 -11.53
C ILE A 2 -19.24 -23.36 -10.12
N PRO A 3 -17.91 -23.45 -9.87
CA PRO A 3 -17.37 -23.15 -8.54
C PRO A 3 -17.75 -21.74 -8.12
N GLN A 4 -18.38 -21.60 -6.96
CA GLN A 4 -18.69 -20.28 -6.42
C GLN A 4 -17.38 -19.65 -5.87
N PRO A 5 -17.13 -18.37 -6.14
CA PRO A 5 -15.95 -17.71 -5.62
C PRO A 5 -16.01 -17.65 -4.09
N VAL A 6 -14.92 -18.07 -3.45
CA VAL A 6 -14.74 -17.97 -2.00
C VAL A 6 -13.86 -16.77 -1.71
N THR A 7 -14.25 -15.96 -0.75
CA THR A 7 -13.41 -14.85 -0.28
C THR A 7 -12.23 -15.40 0.53
N GLN A 8 -11.02 -15.01 0.15
CA GLN A 8 -9.77 -15.31 0.84
C GLN A 8 -9.24 -14.04 1.49
N GLU A 9 -8.59 -14.19 2.64
CA GLU A 9 -7.97 -13.10 3.37
C GLU A 9 -6.54 -13.48 3.76
N LEU A 10 -5.60 -12.62 3.40
CA LEU A 10 -4.20 -12.68 3.84
C LEU A 10 -3.96 -11.56 4.86
N SER A 11 -3.75 -11.93 6.12
CA SER A 11 -3.34 -11.01 7.18
C SER A 11 -1.86 -11.17 7.47
N VAL A 12 -1.10 -10.09 7.39
CA VAL A 12 0.34 -10.05 7.65
C VAL A 12 0.55 -9.39 9.01
N LEU A 13 1.15 -10.13 9.93
CA LEU A 13 1.40 -9.65 11.29
C LEU A 13 2.49 -8.56 11.34
N ALA A 14 2.56 -7.85 12.46
CA ALA A 14 3.66 -6.93 12.74
C ALA A 14 5.01 -7.67 12.59
N GLY A 15 6.03 -6.97 12.10
CA GLY A 15 7.36 -7.53 11.87
C GLY A 15 7.48 -8.50 10.69
N GLN A 16 6.38 -8.80 9.99
CA GLN A 16 6.36 -9.74 8.88
C GLN A 16 6.07 -9.05 7.54
N ARG A 17 6.36 -9.76 6.45
CA ARG A 17 6.00 -9.41 5.09
C ARG A 17 5.59 -10.68 4.35
N ALA A 18 4.69 -10.57 3.39
CA ALA A 18 4.25 -11.69 2.57
C ALA A 18 4.37 -11.37 1.09
N HIS A 19 4.54 -12.40 0.28
CA HIS A 19 4.47 -12.33 -1.17
C HIS A 19 3.51 -13.42 -1.64
N ILE A 20 2.53 -13.05 -2.45
CA ILE A 20 1.55 -13.98 -3.01
C ILE A 20 1.37 -13.76 -4.51
N VAL A 21 0.91 -14.80 -5.19
CA VAL A 21 0.42 -14.74 -6.56
C VAL A 21 -1.09 -14.92 -6.53
N LEU A 22 -1.82 -13.96 -7.09
CA LEU A 22 -3.27 -13.98 -7.19
C LEU A 22 -3.75 -14.94 -8.31
N PRO A 23 -5.05 -15.30 -8.33
CA PRO A 23 -5.60 -16.23 -9.34
C PRO A 23 -5.42 -15.79 -10.80
N ASP A 24 -5.23 -14.50 -11.06
CA ASP A 24 -4.99 -13.92 -12.39
C ASP A 24 -3.50 -13.87 -12.77
N GLY A 25 -2.60 -14.34 -11.90
CA GLY A 25 -1.15 -14.27 -12.06
C GLY A 25 -0.51 -12.96 -11.59
N SER A 26 -1.30 -11.99 -11.09
CA SER A 26 -0.75 -10.78 -10.47
C SER A 26 0.02 -11.12 -9.21
N LYS A 27 1.17 -10.44 -9.00
CA LYS A 27 2.00 -10.63 -7.81
C LYS A 27 1.76 -9.47 -6.84
N VAL A 28 1.66 -9.81 -5.57
CA VAL A 28 1.43 -8.82 -4.51
C VAL A 28 2.40 -9.05 -3.36
N TRP A 29 3.14 -8.02 -3.00
CA TRP A 29 3.92 -7.97 -1.76
C TRP A 29 3.11 -7.19 -0.74
N VAL A 30 2.94 -7.75 0.43
CA VAL A 30 2.10 -7.19 1.50
C VAL A 30 2.97 -6.92 2.71
N ASN A 31 2.95 -5.67 3.19
CA ASN A 31 3.79 -5.21 4.30
C ASN A 31 3.17 -5.54 5.67
N ALA A 32 3.96 -5.34 6.73
CA ALA A 32 3.58 -5.60 8.12
C ALA A 32 2.26 -4.92 8.51
N GLY A 33 1.43 -5.62 9.28
CA GLY A 33 0.16 -5.12 9.79
C GLY A 33 -0.89 -4.86 8.71
N SER A 34 -0.76 -5.47 7.55
CA SER A 34 -1.66 -5.28 6.41
C SER A 34 -2.56 -6.48 6.18
N THR A 35 -3.73 -6.24 5.62
CA THR A 35 -4.69 -7.27 5.23
C THR A 35 -5.09 -7.08 3.77
N LEU A 36 -4.96 -8.15 2.98
CA LEU A 36 -5.40 -8.23 1.60
C LEU A 36 -6.55 -9.24 1.49
N THR A 37 -7.69 -8.80 0.98
CA THR A 37 -8.87 -9.66 0.74
C THR A 37 -9.10 -9.78 -0.76
N TYR A 38 -9.28 -10.99 -1.26
CA TYR A 38 -9.47 -11.27 -2.68
C TYR A 38 -10.32 -12.53 -2.89
N PRO A 39 -11.01 -12.69 -4.03
CA PRO A 39 -11.77 -13.90 -4.33
C PRO A 39 -10.86 -15.03 -4.83
N SER A 40 -11.22 -16.28 -4.59
CA SER A 40 -10.52 -17.44 -5.13
C SER A 40 -10.56 -17.53 -6.66
N ILE A 41 -11.56 -16.89 -7.28
CA ILE A 41 -11.75 -16.78 -8.73
C ILE A 41 -12.28 -15.38 -9.01
N PHE A 42 -11.65 -14.64 -9.94
CA PHE A 42 -12.16 -13.36 -10.39
C PHE A 42 -13.33 -13.53 -11.37
N GLY A 43 -14.31 -12.62 -11.28
CA GLY A 43 -15.47 -12.56 -12.15
C GLY A 43 -15.31 -11.57 -13.30
N GLU A 44 -16.24 -10.62 -13.44
CA GLU A 44 -16.23 -9.59 -14.47
C GLU A 44 -15.16 -8.51 -14.27
N GLU A 45 -14.62 -8.43 -13.06
CA GLU A 45 -13.48 -7.57 -12.69
C GLU A 45 -12.54 -8.30 -11.75
N ARG A 46 -11.29 -7.84 -11.67
CA ARG A 46 -10.27 -8.36 -10.77
C ARG A 46 -10.16 -7.45 -9.54
N ARG A 47 -11.12 -7.57 -8.62
CA ARG A 47 -11.22 -6.70 -7.45
C ARG A 47 -10.58 -7.33 -6.22
N VAL A 48 -9.74 -6.56 -5.53
CA VAL A 48 -9.16 -6.89 -4.23
C VAL A 48 -9.39 -5.73 -3.25
N LYS A 49 -9.33 -6.01 -1.95
CA LYS A 49 -9.45 -5.00 -0.89
C LYS A 49 -8.17 -4.97 -0.07
N LEU A 50 -7.64 -3.77 0.17
CA LEU A 50 -6.42 -3.55 0.94
C LEU A 50 -6.66 -2.65 2.14
N ASN A 51 -6.17 -3.11 3.30
CA ASN A 51 -5.95 -2.29 4.48
C ASN A 51 -4.47 -2.44 4.87
N GLY A 52 -3.73 -1.34 4.96
CA GLY A 52 -2.28 -1.33 5.16
C GLY A 52 -1.51 -1.02 3.88
N GLU A 53 -0.36 -1.63 3.67
CA GLU A 53 0.52 -1.35 2.55
C GLU A 53 0.78 -2.59 1.69
N ALA A 54 0.68 -2.41 0.37
CA ALA A 54 1.04 -3.45 -0.58
C ALA A 54 1.58 -2.85 -1.88
N PHE A 55 2.52 -3.59 -2.49
CA PHE A 55 2.99 -3.36 -3.84
C PHE A 55 2.37 -4.39 -4.79
N PHE A 56 1.81 -3.90 -5.88
CA PHE A 56 1.13 -4.69 -6.89
C PHE A 56 1.92 -4.70 -8.20
N GLU A 57 2.20 -5.89 -8.71
CA GLU A 57 2.65 -6.15 -10.07
C GLU A 57 1.50 -6.84 -10.80
N VAL A 58 0.66 -6.03 -11.44
CA VAL A 58 -0.59 -6.50 -12.04
C VAL A 58 -0.32 -7.18 -13.37
N ALA A 59 -0.77 -8.42 -13.50
CA ALA A 59 -0.70 -9.15 -14.76
C ALA A 59 -1.52 -8.45 -15.86
N LYS A 60 -0.98 -8.40 -17.08
CA LYS A 60 -1.70 -7.92 -18.24
C LYS A 60 -2.97 -8.73 -18.46
N GLY A 61 -4.08 -8.07 -18.76
CA GLY A 61 -5.37 -8.72 -18.96
C GLY A 61 -6.39 -7.75 -19.53
N THR A 62 -7.49 -8.28 -20.03
CA THR A 62 -8.60 -7.49 -20.61
C THR A 62 -9.52 -6.92 -19.53
N LEU A 63 -9.64 -7.61 -18.40
CA LEU A 63 -10.46 -7.16 -17.28
C LEU A 63 -9.68 -6.16 -16.41
N PRO A 64 -10.33 -5.09 -15.93
CA PRO A 64 -9.69 -4.14 -15.03
C PRO A 64 -9.32 -4.82 -13.70
N PHE A 65 -8.15 -4.44 -13.16
CA PHE A 65 -7.74 -4.78 -11.81
C PHE A 65 -8.05 -3.59 -10.89
N ILE A 66 -8.78 -3.84 -9.82
CA ILE A 66 -9.24 -2.78 -8.93
C ILE A 66 -8.79 -3.07 -7.50
N VAL A 67 -8.03 -2.15 -6.91
CA VAL A 67 -7.72 -2.15 -5.48
C VAL A 67 -8.66 -1.21 -4.76
N SER A 68 -9.52 -1.76 -3.90
CA SER A 68 -10.39 -0.98 -3.04
C SER A 68 -9.72 -0.76 -1.68
N THR A 69 -9.65 0.49 -1.23
CA THR A 69 -9.06 0.87 0.06
C THR A 69 -10.12 1.25 1.10
N GLY A 70 -11.38 1.26 0.70
CA GLY A 70 -12.47 1.81 1.50
C GLY A 70 -12.58 3.35 1.42
N LYS A 71 -11.51 4.03 1.02
CA LYS A 71 -11.49 5.50 0.78
C LYS A 71 -11.57 5.82 -0.70
N VAL A 72 -10.80 5.10 -1.50
CA VAL A 72 -10.75 5.22 -2.96
C VAL A 72 -10.65 3.84 -3.60
N ASP A 73 -11.01 3.78 -4.88
CA ASP A 73 -10.73 2.67 -5.78
C ASP A 73 -9.58 3.05 -6.73
N ILE A 74 -8.70 2.09 -7.00
CA ILE A 74 -7.53 2.24 -7.88
C ILE A 74 -7.68 1.22 -8.99
N LYS A 75 -7.93 1.71 -10.21
CA LYS A 75 -8.12 0.88 -11.41
C LYS A 75 -6.86 0.82 -12.25
N ALA A 76 -6.39 -0.38 -12.54
CA ALA A 76 -5.13 -0.67 -13.21
C ALA A 76 -5.30 -1.69 -14.35
N LEU A 77 -4.41 -1.62 -15.35
CA LEU A 77 -4.31 -2.56 -16.46
C LEU A 77 -2.82 -2.84 -16.75
N GLY A 78 -2.26 -3.89 -16.13
CA GLY A 78 -0.86 -4.28 -16.37
C GLY A 78 0.14 -3.23 -15.88
N THR A 79 0.12 -2.94 -14.60
CA THR A 79 0.82 -1.82 -13.96
C THR A 79 1.62 -2.27 -12.74
N GLN A 80 2.60 -1.47 -12.34
CA GLN A 80 3.34 -1.62 -11.09
C GLN A 80 3.13 -0.39 -10.22
N PHE A 81 2.56 -0.55 -9.03
CA PHE A 81 2.27 0.54 -8.12
C PHE A 81 2.24 0.10 -6.66
N ASN A 82 2.56 1.03 -5.77
CA ASN A 82 2.47 0.84 -4.32
C ASN A 82 1.27 1.59 -3.76
N VAL A 83 0.57 0.99 -2.83
CA VAL A 83 -0.55 1.59 -2.10
C VAL A 83 -0.22 1.56 -0.62
N PHE A 84 -0.24 2.73 0.02
CA PHE A 84 -0.07 2.91 1.46
C PHE A 84 -1.39 3.40 2.05
N ASN A 85 -2.10 2.54 2.77
CA ASN A 85 -3.44 2.79 3.33
C ASN A 85 -3.55 2.30 4.78
N TYR A 86 -2.63 2.71 5.66
CA TYR A 86 -2.78 2.41 7.08
C TYR A 86 -3.84 3.29 7.75
N PRO A 87 -4.56 2.77 8.77
CA PRO A 87 -5.48 3.57 9.57
C PRO A 87 -4.80 4.81 10.16
N SER A 88 -5.50 5.94 10.18
CA SER A 88 -5.01 7.23 10.72
C SER A 88 -3.82 7.86 9.96
N GLU A 89 -3.46 7.32 8.79
CA GLU A 89 -2.46 7.89 7.89
C GLU A 89 -3.14 8.42 6.62
N GLU A 90 -2.48 9.36 5.94
CA GLU A 90 -2.89 9.75 4.60
C GLU A 90 -2.65 8.59 3.62
N LEU A 91 -3.63 8.34 2.79
CA LEU A 91 -3.48 7.32 1.74
C LEU A 91 -2.57 7.85 0.65
N THR A 92 -1.56 7.06 0.27
CA THR A 92 -0.70 7.38 -0.87
C THR A 92 -0.65 6.25 -1.88
N ILE A 93 -0.60 6.62 -3.15
CA ILE A 93 -0.49 5.70 -4.28
C ILE A 93 0.67 6.19 -5.14
N ALA A 94 1.69 5.36 -5.30
CA ALA A 94 2.87 5.66 -6.10
C ALA A 94 2.91 4.73 -7.32
N LEU A 95 2.93 5.31 -8.52
CA LEU A 95 2.95 4.56 -9.78
C LEU A 95 4.37 4.45 -10.33
N LEU A 96 4.83 3.20 -10.52
CA LEU A 96 6.16 2.92 -11.05
C LEU A 96 6.11 2.63 -12.56
N GLU A 97 5.12 1.85 -13.01
CA GLU A 97 4.99 1.47 -14.42
C GLU A 97 3.52 1.40 -14.84
N GLY A 98 3.22 1.81 -16.07
CA GLY A 98 1.88 1.76 -16.65
C GLY A 98 1.04 2.99 -16.35
N SER A 99 -0.23 2.80 -16.04
CA SER A 99 -1.15 3.87 -15.65
C SER A 99 -2.21 3.36 -14.69
N VAL A 100 -2.58 4.18 -13.72
CA VAL A 100 -3.70 3.90 -12.81
C VAL A 100 -4.66 5.08 -12.75
N ARG A 101 -5.94 4.77 -12.62
CA ARG A 101 -6.98 5.75 -12.33
C ARG A 101 -7.40 5.61 -10.88
N VAL A 102 -7.31 6.71 -10.13
CA VAL A 102 -7.71 6.79 -8.72
C VAL A 102 -8.98 7.61 -8.61
N TYR A 103 -9.99 7.08 -7.96
CA TYR A 103 -11.29 7.74 -7.86
C TYR A 103 -12.01 7.37 -6.55
N HIS A 104 -12.92 8.23 -6.09
CA HIS A 104 -13.83 7.88 -5.01
C HIS A 104 -14.84 6.84 -5.50
N PRO A 105 -15.25 5.88 -4.66
CA PRO A 105 -16.24 4.88 -5.04
C PRO A 105 -17.43 5.51 -5.76
N GLU A 106 -17.88 4.86 -6.86
CA GLU A 106 -18.97 5.32 -7.74
C GLU A 106 -18.72 6.63 -8.52
N GLN A 107 -17.51 7.22 -8.43
CA GLN A 107 -17.13 8.47 -9.11
C GLN A 107 -15.96 8.28 -10.10
N GLU A 108 -15.89 7.16 -10.79
CA GLU A 108 -14.76 6.82 -11.67
C GLU A 108 -14.49 7.89 -12.73
N GLN A 109 -15.53 8.52 -13.28
CA GLN A 109 -15.38 9.56 -14.32
C GLN A 109 -14.66 10.81 -13.81
N GLN A 110 -14.72 11.10 -12.51
CA GLN A 110 -14.04 12.21 -11.85
C GLN A 110 -12.65 11.83 -11.34
N GLY A 111 -12.21 10.60 -11.64
CA GLY A 111 -10.94 10.07 -11.17
C GLY A 111 -9.73 10.74 -11.80
N VAL A 112 -8.63 10.69 -11.07
CA VAL A 112 -7.31 11.19 -11.49
C VAL A 112 -6.52 10.06 -12.13
N LEU A 113 -5.95 10.30 -13.30
CA LEU A 113 -5.04 9.39 -13.98
C LEU A 113 -3.60 9.71 -13.56
N LEU A 114 -2.86 8.71 -13.05
CA LEU A 114 -1.44 8.82 -12.78
C LEU A 114 -0.61 8.27 -13.93
N SER A 115 0.51 8.93 -14.15
CA SER A 115 1.61 8.48 -15.02
C SER A 115 2.78 7.96 -14.17
N PRO A 116 3.70 7.18 -14.75
CA PRO A 116 4.89 6.69 -14.03
C PRO A 116 5.65 7.83 -13.34
N GLU A 117 6.25 7.53 -12.21
CA GLU A 117 6.97 8.46 -11.32
C GLU A 117 6.08 9.50 -10.61
N GLN A 118 4.75 9.38 -10.73
CA GLN A 118 3.81 10.19 -9.96
C GLN A 118 3.31 9.48 -8.71
N GLN A 119 3.06 10.28 -7.69
CA GLN A 119 2.42 9.87 -6.44
C GLN A 119 1.17 10.72 -6.20
N LEU A 120 0.07 10.08 -5.84
CA LEU A 120 -1.14 10.71 -5.38
C LEU A 120 -1.23 10.56 -3.86
N THR A 121 -1.57 11.65 -3.16
CA THR A 121 -1.95 11.63 -1.76
C THR A 121 -3.43 12.00 -1.64
N ALA A 122 -4.23 11.13 -1.03
CA ALA A 122 -5.60 11.43 -0.66
C ALA A 122 -5.62 11.98 0.78
N THR A 123 -5.94 13.26 0.91
CA THR A 123 -5.98 13.96 2.19
C THR A 123 -7.21 13.56 3.02
N ALA A 124 -7.20 13.86 4.30
CA ALA A 124 -8.29 13.55 5.23
C ALA A 124 -9.66 14.11 4.80
N ASN A 125 -9.67 15.24 4.05
CA ASN A 125 -10.89 15.85 3.51
C ASN A 125 -11.27 15.33 2.11
N GLY A 126 -10.65 14.25 1.65
CA GLY A 126 -10.95 13.59 0.37
C GLY A 126 -10.38 14.27 -0.88
N ARG A 127 -9.48 15.25 -0.74
CA ARG A 127 -8.82 15.90 -1.89
C ARG A 127 -7.66 15.06 -2.39
N PHE A 128 -7.44 15.03 -3.69
CA PHE A 128 -6.30 14.41 -4.33
C PHE A 128 -5.20 15.43 -4.63
N LEU A 129 -4.00 15.15 -4.14
CA LEU A 129 -2.79 15.91 -4.43
C LEU A 129 -1.85 15.02 -5.23
N VAL A 130 -1.44 15.46 -6.42
CA VAL A 130 -0.52 14.72 -7.28
C VAL A 130 0.83 15.42 -7.31
N GLY A 131 1.88 14.65 -7.14
CA GLY A 131 3.27 15.12 -7.21
C GLY A 131 4.18 14.03 -7.76
N SER A 132 5.47 14.32 -7.83
CA SER A 132 6.48 13.32 -8.20
C SER A 132 6.82 12.42 -7.02
N ILE A 133 7.20 11.17 -7.32
CA ILE A 133 7.78 10.26 -6.32
C ILE A 133 9.15 10.85 -5.91
N THR A 134 9.33 11.13 -4.64
CA THR A 134 10.57 11.71 -4.09
C THR A 134 11.44 10.68 -3.37
N LYS A 135 10.90 9.49 -3.10
CA LYS A 135 11.56 8.38 -2.42
C LYS A 135 11.15 7.08 -3.07
N ASP A 136 12.00 6.06 -2.98
CA ASP A 136 11.64 4.72 -3.41
C ASP A 136 10.44 4.20 -2.59
N PRO A 137 9.24 4.09 -3.20
CA PRO A 137 8.03 3.71 -2.48
C PRO A 137 7.96 2.22 -2.15
N ILE A 138 8.88 1.42 -2.70
CA ILE A 138 8.91 -0.04 -2.55
C ILE A 138 10.18 -0.57 -1.88
N ILE A 139 11.01 0.31 -1.33
CA ILE A 139 12.25 -0.05 -0.63
C ILE A 139 12.00 -1.05 0.51
N TRP A 140 10.82 -1.01 1.11
CA TRP A 140 10.40 -1.92 2.16
C TRP A 140 10.33 -3.39 1.71
N LYS A 141 10.10 -3.66 0.41
CA LYS A 141 10.15 -5.02 -0.15
C LYS A 141 11.52 -5.68 0.07
N ASP A 142 12.57 -4.88 -0.03
CA ASP A 142 13.95 -5.34 0.11
C ASP A 142 14.42 -5.31 1.58
N GLY A 143 13.49 -5.07 2.50
CA GLY A 143 13.79 -5.08 3.93
C GLY A 143 14.42 -3.79 4.43
N LEU A 144 14.18 -2.68 3.79
CA LEU A 144 14.64 -1.37 4.22
C LEU A 144 13.45 -0.46 4.51
N TYR A 145 13.55 0.35 5.56
CA TYR A 145 12.59 1.40 5.86
C TYR A 145 13.30 2.74 5.90
N ALA A 146 12.83 3.69 5.11
CA ALA A 146 13.38 5.03 5.02
C ALA A 146 12.36 6.06 5.54
N PHE A 147 12.80 6.90 6.46
CA PHE A 147 12.03 8.00 7.02
C PHE A 147 12.72 9.31 6.70
N ASP A 148 12.00 10.25 6.14
CA ASP A 148 12.52 11.57 5.82
C ASP A 148 11.51 12.64 6.18
N LYS A 149 11.95 13.66 6.92
CA LYS A 149 11.15 14.80 7.35
C LYS A 149 9.84 14.42 8.06
N GLN A 150 9.82 13.26 8.73
CA GLN A 150 8.69 12.79 9.52
C GLN A 150 8.91 13.11 10.99
N LYS A 151 7.82 13.32 11.72
CA LYS A 151 7.89 13.52 13.17
C LYS A 151 8.39 12.25 13.84
N LEU A 152 9.28 12.38 14.82
CA LEU A 152 9.83 11.25 15.55
C LEU A 152 8.74 10.30 16.11
N LYS A 153 7.65 10.88 16.64
CA LYS A 153 6.50 10.11 17.13
C LYS A 153 5.93 9.17 16.07
N ASP A 154 5.79 9.64 14.83
CA ASP A 154 5.22 8.85 13.73
C ASP A 154 6.21 7.80 13.25
N ILE A 155 7.51 8.11 13.25
CA ILE A 155 8.59 7.16 12.97
C ILE A 155 8.58 6.03 14.00
N LEU A 156 8.54 6.36 15.29
CA LEU A 156 8.54 5.35 16.36
C LEU A 156 7.35 4.40 16.25
N LYS A 157 6.16 4.92 15.97
CA LYS A 157 4.95 4.11 15.75
C LYS A 157 5.11 3.15 14.57
N LYS A 158 5.71 3.59 13.47
CA LYS A 158 5.99 2.73 12.31
C LYS A 158 7.05 1.68 12.63
N LEU A 159 8.09 2.02 13.40
CA LEU A 159 9.09 1.07 13.84
C LEU A 159 8.51 -0.02 14.75
N GLU A 160 7.58 0.32 15.63
CA GLU A 160 6.86 -0.68 16.44
C GLU A 160 6.15 -1.71 15.55
N LEU A 161 5.48 -1.24 14.50
CA LEU A 161 4.79 -2.10 13.54
C LEU A 161 5.76 -2.94 12.69
N TYR A 162 6.81 -2.30 12.14
CA TYR A 162 7.69 -2.94 11.17
C TYR A 162 8.66 -3.95 11.81
N TYR A 163 8.98 -3.77 13.08
CA TYR A 163 9.91 -4.64 13.81
C TYR A 163 9.24 -5.51 14.89
N ASP A 164 7.93 -5.37 15.08
CA ASP A 164 7.19 -6.05 16.15
C ASP A 164 7.82 -5.81 17.53
N VAL A 165 8.06 -4.56 17.83
CA VAL A 165 8.68 -4.12 19.09
C VAL A 165 7.81 -3.07 19.78
N LYS A 166 7.94 -2.94 21.10
CA LYS A 166 7.35 -1.85 21.86
C LYS A 166 8.43 -0.85 22.23
N ILE A 167 8.26 0.41 21.84
CA ILE A 167 9.21 1.48 22.11
C ILE A 167 8.70 2.33 23.28
N ILE A 168 9.49 2.40 24.35
CA ILE A 168 9.18 3.21 25.52
C ILE A 168 10.05 4.46 25.50
N VAL A 169 9.44 5.62 25.30
CA VAL A 169 10.11 6.91 25.36
C VAL A 169 10.17 7.36 26.81
N LYS A 170 11.37 7.35 27.40
CA LYS A 170 11.59 7.74 28.82
C LYS A 170 11.65 9.25 29.02
N ASP A 171 12.08 10.00 28.01
CA ASP A 171 12.18 11.45 28.06
C ASP A 171 11.28 12.06 27.00
N THR A 172 10.23 12.74 27.45
CA THR A 172 9.25 13.42 26.58
C THR A 172 9.67 14.86 26.24
N SER A 173 10.79 15.34 26.78
CA SER A 173 11.33 16.67 26.48
C SER A 173 12.12 16.73 25.17
N ILE A 174 12.35 15.59 24.52
CA ILE A 174 13.01 15.53 23.23
C ILE A 174 12.16 16.29 22.21
N PRO A 175 12.66 17.39 21.63
CA PRO A 175 11.91 18.13 20.65
C PRO A 175 11.62 17.25 19.45
N VAL A 176 10.41 17.39 18.90
CA VAL A 176 9.94 16.69 17.71
C VAL A 176 10.77 17.18 16.52
N SER A 177 12.01 16.72 16.40
CA SER A 177 12.87 17.03 15.27
C SER A 177 12.54 16.11 14.10
N TYR A 178 12.56 16.68 12.92
CA TYR A 178 12.47 15.90 11.67
C TYR A 178 13.74 15.10 11.49
N THR A 179 13.61 13.80 11.28
CA THR A 179 14.75 12.88 11.22
C THR A 179 14.82 12.24 9.83
N HIS A 180 16.02 12.13 9.31
CA HIS A 180 16.30 11.27 8.15
C HIS A 180 16.93 9.97 8.67
N LEU A 181 16.25 8.85 8.46
CA LEU A 181 16.66 7.56 8.99
C LEU A 181 16.37 6.46 7.99
N THR A 182 17.34 5.58 7.76
CA THR A 182 17.14 4.34 6.99
C THR A 182 17.57 3.17 7.87
N LEU A 183 16.69 2.19 8.04
CA LEU A 183 16.92 1.04 8.88
C LEU A 183 16.72 -0.26 8.08
N PRO A 184 17.64 -1.24 8.20
CA PRO A 184 17.43 -2.57 7.64
C PRO A 184 16.42 -3.34 8.48
N THR A 185 15.60 -4.18 7.82
CA THR A 185 14.85 -5.21 8.53
C THR A 185 15.75 -6.42 8.73
N THR A 186 15.96 -6.84 9.96
CA THR A 186 16.49 -8.17 10.24
C THR A 186 15.37 -9.16 9.98
N SER A 187 15.40 -9.86 8.85
CA SER A 187 14.55 -11.03 8.65
C SER A 187 14.91 -12.06 9.72
N ARG A 188 14.02 -12.29 10.69
CA ARG A 188 14.05 -13.58 11.38
C ARG A 188 13.52 -14.60 10.37
N VAL A 189 14.42 -15.46 9.88
CA VAL A 189 14.12 -16.68 9.14
C VAL A 189 13.42 -17.65 10.08
#